data_c9e7897ed9cfc4416f39e73116fbf20e
#
_entry.id   c9e7897ed9cfc4416f39e73116fbf20e
#
_cell.length_a   1.000
_cell.length_b   1.000
_cell.length_c   1.000
_cell.angle_alpha   90.00
_cell.angle_beta   90.00
_cell.angle_gamma   90.00
#
_symmetry.space_group_name_H-M   'P 1'
#
loop_
_entity.id
_entity.type
_entity.pdbx_description
1 polymer ?
#
loop_
_entity_poly.entity_id
_entity_poly.type
_entity_poly.pdbx_seq_one_letter_code
_entity_poly.pdbx_strand_id
1 'polypeptide(L)'
;NVIDALNDIDWRGTGKTISVRINSIDTHYMYRDVVEVVEQAGKNLDTILLPKAGTASDIYMLSAMLNQIETSKGFKNRIGIEVLIETTLGMANVMEIAKKGRDERLEAMHFGVADYAASCRARTTVIGGLNSDYPGDQWHAGLSQMLVACRAYGLRPIDGPFGDLNDPKSYKDAARRGAALGFEGKWAIHPSQIE
;
A
#
# COMPACT_ATOMS: atom_id res chain seq x y z
N ASN A 1 -3.15 -21.34 3.37
CA ASN A 1 -3.45 -20.15 2.56
C ASN A 1 -3.44 -18.88 3.43
N VAL A 2 -3.89 -17.70 2.92
CA VAL A 2 -3.90 -16.44 3.69
C VAL A 2 -4.81 -16.53 4.92
N ILE A 3 -5.97 -17.14 4.78
CA ILE A 3 -6.95 -17.30 5.86
C ILE A 3 -6.38 -18.19 6.98
N ASP A 4 -5.75 -19.30 6.63
CA ASP A 4 -5.10 -20.17 7.61
C ASP A 4 -3.98 -19.43 8.35
N ALA A 5 -3.13 -18.68 7.63
CA ALA A 5 -2.08 -17.89 8.24
C ALA A 5 -2.61 -16.82 9.21
N LEU A 6 -3.74 -16.18 8.88
CA LEU A 6 -4.38 -15.20 9.77
C LEU A 6 -4.99 -15.84 11.03
N ASN A 7 -5.48 -17.06 10.92
CA ASN A 7 -6.15 -17.73 12.02
C ASN A 7 -5.21 -18.57 12.91
N ASP A 8 -4.17 -19.16 12.33
CA ASP A 8 -3.32 -20.16 13.00
C ASP A 8 -2.07 -19.53 13.66
N ILE A 9 -1.65 -18.32 13.20
CA ILE A 9 -0.46 -17.64 13.72
C ILE A 9 -0.90 -16.52 14.68
N ASP A 10 -0.30 -16.49 15.88
CA ASP A 10 -0.51 -15.40 16.83
C ASP A 10 0.22 -14.13 16.40
N TRP A 11 -0.35 -13.40 15.45
CA TRP A 11 0.17 -12.11 15.00
C TRP A 11 0.01 -11.01 16.06
N ARG A 12 -1.05 -11.06 16.87
CA ARG A 12 -1.37 -9.99 17.84
C ARG A 12 -0.35 -9.90 18.95
N GLY A 13 0.22 -11.01 19.37
CA GLY A 13 1.31 -11.04 20.35
C GLY A 13 2.58 -10.35 19.88
N THR A 14 2.73 -10.09 18.58
CA THR A 14 3.92 -9.43 18.01
C THR A 14 3.89 -7.90 18.12
N GLY A 15 2.74 -7.28 18.39
CA GLY A 15 2.54 -5.82 18.39
C GLY A 15 2.65 -5.19 17.00
N LYS A 16 2.55 -5.98 15.93
CA LYS A 16 2.67 -5.53 14.53
C LYS A 16 1.30 -5.39 13.89
N THR A 17 1.18 -4.48 12.94
CA THR A 17 0.01 -4.33 12.08
C THR A 17 -0.03 -5.45 11.05
N ILE A 18 -1.19 -6.08 10.91
CA ILE A 18 -1.43 -7.17 9.97
C ILE A 18 -2.26 -6.65 8.81
N SER A 19 -1.66 -6.64 7.63
CA SER A 19 -2.29 -6.18 6.39
C SER A 19 -2.37 -7.30 5.36
N VAL A 20 -3.48 -7.40 4.64
CA VAL A 20 -3.64 -8.33 3.50
C VAL A 20 -3.84 -7.54 2.23
N ARG A 21 -2.96 -7.77 1.25
CA ARG A 21 -3.15 -7.22 -0.09
C ARG A 21 -4.08 -8.10 -0.90
N ILE A 22 -5.17 -7.50 -1.38
CA ILE A 22 -6.16 -8.13 -2.24
C ILE A 22 -5.83 -7.94 -3.73
N ASN A 23 -6.59 -8.58 -4.61
CA ASN A 23 -6.53 -8.28 -6.03
C ASN A 23 -7.12 -6.89 -6.34
N SER A 24 -6.73 -6.33 -7.48
CA SER A 24 -7.15 -5.00 -7.92
C SER A 24 -8.64 -4.98 -8.32
N ILE A 25 -9.26 -3.82 -8.21
CA ILE A 25 -10.66 -3.55 -8.52
C ILE A 25 -11.02 -3.85 -10.00
N ASP A 26 -10.05 -3.79 -10.91
CA ASP A 26 -10.22 -4.11 -12.32
C ASP A 26 -10.20 -5.62 -12.62
N THR A 27 -10.13 -6.47 -11.59
CA THR A 27 -10.16 -7.93 -11.70
C THR A 27 -11.48 -8.51 -11.18
N HIS A 28 -11.84 -9.69 -11.64
CA HIS A 28 -13.00 -10.42 -11.14
C HIS A 28 -12.72 -11.17 -9.81
N TYR A 29 -11.54 -11.02 -9.23
CA TYR A 29 -11.14 -11.69 -8.00
C TYR A 29 -11.35 -10.82 -6.76
N MET A 30 -11.25 -9.50 -6.88
CA MET A 30 -11.21 -8.55 -5.78
C MET A 30 -12.33 -8.75 -4.76
N TYR A 31 -13.58 -8.84 -5.22
CA TYR A 31 -14.73 -8.97 -4.32
C TYR A 31 -14.70 -10.28 -3.52
N ARG A 32 -14.20 -11.37 -4.13
CA ARG A 32 -14.04 -12.66 -3.42
C ARG A 32 -12.97 -12.59 -2.37
N ASP A 33 -11.82 -11.97 -2.69
CA ASP A 33 -10.76 -11.76 -1.71
C ASP A 33 -11.29 -11.03 -0.47
N VAL A 34 -12.05 -9.94 -0.67
CA VAL A 34 -12.63 -9.19 0.44
C VAL A 34 -13.61 -10.04 1.23
N VAL A 35 -14.58 -10.65 0.56
CA VAL A 35 -15.62 -11.43 1.25
C VAL A 35 -15.00 -12.63 1.98
N GLU A 36 -14.21 -13.44 1.29
CA GLU A 36 -13.68 -14.70 1.85
C GLU A 36 -12.69 -14.44 2.99
N VAL A 37 -11.77 -13.48 2.84
CA VAL A 37 -10.78 -13.18 3.88
C VAL A 37 -11.42 -12.50 5.09
N VAL A 38 -12.27 -11.50 4.86
CA VAL A 38 -12.85 -10.73 5.97
C VAL A 38 -13.88 -11.57 6.74
N GLU A 39 -14.73 -12.33 6.07
CA GLU A 39 -15.69 -13.18 6.76
C GLU A 39 -15.05 -14.27 7.64
N GLN A 40 -13.93 -14.84 7.20
CA GLN A 40 -13.30 -15.97 7.86
C GLN A 40 -12.18 -15.59 8.82
N ALA A 41 -11.50 -14.45 8.59
CA ALA A 41 -10.33 -14.07 9.38
C ALA A 41 -10.28 -12.57 9.77
N GLY A 42 -11.30 -11.77 9.45
CA GLY A 42 -11.29 -10.32 9.65
C GLY A 42 -11.10 -9.87 11.09
N LYS A 43 -11.48 -10.70 12.07
CA LYS A 43 -11.21 -10.42 13.50
C LYS A 43 -9.71 -10.36 13.84
N ASN A 44 -8.86 -10.97 13.03
CA ASN A 44 -7.40 -11.03 13.18
C ASN A 44 -6.67 -10.11 12.22
N LEU A 45 -7.39 -9.29 11.44
CA LEU A 45 -6.88 -8.39 10.43
C LEU A 45 -6.99 -6.95 10.90
N ASP A 46 -5.95 -6.16 10.69
CA ASP A 46 -5.96 -4.73 11.00
C ASP A 46 -6.32 -3.89 9.77
N THR A 47 -5.72 -4.20 8.61
CA THR A 47 -5.94 -3.43 7.38
C THR A 47 -6.05 -4.32 6.14
N ILE A 48 -6.72 -3.80 5.11
CA ILE A 48 -6.67 -4.34 3.75
C ILE A 48 -5.91 -3.36 2.85
N LEU A 49 -4.95 -3.87 2.09
CA LEU A 49 -4.20 -3.11 1.10
C LEU A 49 -4.82 -3.29 -0.29
N LEU A 50 -5.43 -2.20 -0.80
CA LEU A 50 -6.02 -2.13 -2.13
C LEU A 50 -4.96 -1.71 -3.16
N PRO A 51 -4.60 -2.56 -4.12
CA PRO A 51 -3.69 -2.17 -5.19
C PRO A 51 -4.39 -1.30 -6.24
N LYS A 52 -3.59 -0.54 -6.99
CA LYS A 52 -4.02 0.26 -8.16
C LYS A 52 -5.17 1.23 -7.89
N ALA A 53 -5.26 1.75 -6.67
CA ALA A 53 -6.25 2.78 -6.36
C ALA A 53 -6.10 3.96 -7.33
N GLY A 54 -7.14 4.24 -8.10
CA GLY A 54 -7.16 5.28 -9.14
C GLY A 54 -7.99 6.49 -8.76
N THR A 55 -9.01 6.29 -7.92
CA THR A 55 -9.97 7.33 -7.51
C THR A 55 -10.40 7.15 -6.05
N ALA A 56 -10.98 8.20 -5.48
CA ALA A 56 -11.59 8.13 -4.15
C ALA A 56 -12.77 7.14 -4.07
N SER A 57 -13.46 6.90 -5.19
CA SER A 57 -14.57 5.95 -5.25
C SER A 57 -14.15 4.51 -5.00
N ASP A 58 -12.90 4.17 -5.32
CA ASP A 58 -12.37 2.82 -5.10
C ASP A 58 -12.30 2.53 -3.59
N ILE A 59 -11.93 3.55 -2.80
CA ILE A 59 -11.88 3.44 -1.33
C ILE A 59 -13.28 3.38 -0.74
N TYR A 60 -14.20 4.22 -1.23
CA TYR A 60 -15.59 4.21 -0.77
C TYR A 60 -16.24 2.84 -1.01
N MET A 61 -16.05 2.24 -2.17
CA MET A 61 -16.59 0.92 -2.49
C MET A 61 -16.07 -0.14 -1.51
N LEU A 62 -14.75 -0.19 -1.29
CA LEU A 62 -14.15 -1.14 -0.33
C LEU A 62 -14.63 -0.87 1.09
N SER A 63 -14.70 0.40 1.51
CA SER A 63 -15.24 0.80 2.81
C SER A 63 -16.68 0.33 3.01
N ALA A 64 -17.53 0.46 1.99
CA ALA A 64 -18.91 0.00 2.04
C ALA A 64 -19.02 -1.51 2.19
N MET A 65 -18.21 -2.28 1.46
CA MET A 65 -18.16 -3.74 1.59
C MET A 65 -17.71 -4.16 3.00
N LEU A 66 -16.65 -3.56 3.51
CA LEU A 66 -16.13 -3.84 4.86
C LEU A 66 -17.19 -3.54 5.94
N ASN A 67 -17.88 -2.39 5.84
CA ASN A 67 -18.95 -2.03 6.78
C ASN A 67 -20.07 -3.08 6.81
N GLN A 68 -20.47 -3.59 5.65
CA GLN A 68 -21.52 -4.62 5.57
C GLN A 68 -21.08 -5.93 6.20
N ILE A 69 -19.86 -6.39 5.92
CA ILE A 69 -19.33 -7.64 6.46
C ILE A 69 -19.11 -7.51 7.98
N GLU A 70 -18.47 -6.45 8.44
CA GLU A 70 -18.24 -6.18 9.87
C GLU A 70 -19.56 -6.18 10.65
N THR A 71 -20.59 -5.51 10.10
CA THR A 71 -21.93 -5.47 10.70
C THR A 71 -22.55 -6.86 10.75
N SER A 72 -22.51 -7.60 9.64
CA SER A 72 -23.07 -8.96 9.55
C SER A 72 -22.38 -9.94 10.48
N LYS A 73 -21.07 -9.82 10.66
CA LYS A 73 -20.26 -10.70 11.53
C LYS A 73 -20.18 -10.22 12.98
N GLY A 74 -20.68 -9.02 13.29
CA GLY A 74 -20.62 -8.45 14.63
C GLY A 74 -19.19 -8.15 15.10
N PHE A 75 -18.30 -7.73 14.19
CA PHE A 75 -16.94 -7.37 14.54
C PHE A 75 -16.91 -6.12 15.42
N LYS A 76 -16.04 -6.13 16.45
CA LYS A 76 -15.84 -4.99 17.33
C LYS A 76 -14.76 -4.04 16.84
N ASN A 77 -13.82 -4.55 16.06
CA ASN A 77 -12.75 -3.78 15.43
C ASN A 77 -13.17 -3.35 14.02
N ARG A 78 -12.79 -2.16 13.65
CA ARG A 78 -12.93 -1.64 12.29
C ARG A 78 -11.65 -1.94 11.53
N ILE A 79 -11.76 -2.61 10.39
CA ILE A 79 -10.63 -2.90 9.51
C ILE A 79 -10.30 -1.63 8.72
N GLY A 80 -9.04 -1.17 8.80
CA GLY A 80 -8.53 -0.05 8.04
C GLY A 80 -8.32 -0.37 6.56
N ILE A 81 -8.14 0.67 5.75
CA ILE A 81 -7.75 0.54 4.34
C ILE A 81 -6.37 1.18 4.15
N GLU A 82 -5.51 0.49 3.44
CA GLU A 82 -4.28 1.03 2.86
C GLU A 82 -4.39 0.94 1.34
N VAL A 83 -3.72 1.83 0.62
CA VAL A 83 -3.76 1.81 -0.86
C VAL A 83 -2.36 1.84 -1.46
N LEU A 84 -2.20 1.18 -2.62
CA LEU A 84 -1.05 1.36 -3.49
C LEU A 84 -1.36 2.43 -4.54
N ILE A 85 -0.58 3.50 -4.52
CA ILE A 85 -0.53 4.51 -5.58
C ILE A 85 0.53 4.04 -6.57
N GLU A 86 0.07 3.37 -7.60
CA GLU A 86 0.94 2.66 -8.55
C GLU A 86 0.48 2.79 -10.01
N THR A 87 -0.38 3.77 -10.27
CA THR A 87 -0.81 4.14 -11.62
C THR A 87 -0.71 5.65 -11.82
N THR A 88 -0.57 6.08 -13.07
CA THR A 88 -0.61 7.51 -13.41
C THR A 88 -1.93 8.15 -13.01
N LEU A 89 -3.06 7.43 -13.14
CA LEU A 89 -4.37 7.90 -12.69
C LEU A 89 -4.41 8.09 -11.18
N GLY A 90 -3.94 7.11 -10.41
CA GLY A 90 -3.89 7.19 -8.95
C GLY A 90 -3.01 8.35 -8.48
N MET A 91 -1.86 8.56 -9.13
CA MET A 91 -0.98 9.69 -8.80
C MET A 91 -1.61 11.04 -9.18
N ALA A 92 -2.28 11.12 -10.32
CA ALA A 92 -2.98 12.36 -10.71
C ALA A 92 -4.09 12.74 -9.71
N ASN A 93 -4.74 11.75 -9.11
CA ASN A 93 -5.83 11.94 -8.15
C ASN A 93 -5.39 11.81 -6.66
N VAL A 94 -4.10 11.71 -6.38
CA VAL A 94 -3.60 11.35 -5.04
C VAL A 94 -4.09 12.28 -3.92
N MET A 95 -4.24 13.58 -4.19
CA MET A 95 -4.79 14.53 -3.22
C MET A 95 -6.28 14.29 -2.93
N GLU A 96 -7.07 13.97 -3.95
CA GLU A 96 -8.48 13.65 -3.78
C GLU A 96 -8.67 12.33 -3.06
N ILE A 97 -7.88 11.31 -3.44
CA ILE A 97 -7.83 10.01 -2.77
C ILE A 97 -7.52 10.19 -1.28
N ALA A 98 -6.50 10.98 -0.93
CA ALA A 98 -6.15 11.26 0.46
C ALA A 98 -7.28 11.96 1.21
N LYS A 99 -7.81 13.04 0.62
CA LYS A 99 -8.86 13.86 1.23
C LYS A 99 -10.12 13.06 1.53
N LYS A 100 -10.63 12.37 0.53
CA LYS A 100 -11.88 11.60 0.66
C LYS A 100 -11.66 10.27 1.40
N GLY A 101 -10.56 9.61 1.15
CA GLY A 101 -10.24 8.34 1.77
C GLY A 101 -10.11 8.41 3.28
N ARG A 102 -9.58 9.53 3.82
CA ARG A 102 -9.52 9.75 5.27
C ARG A 102 -10.90 9.69 5.92
N ASP A 103 -11.91 10.29 5.30
CA ASP A 103 -13.27 10.32 5.85
C ASP A 103 -13.90 8.91 5.86
N GLU A 104 -13.38 8.01 5.03
CA GLU A 104 -13.83 6.62 4.98
C GLU A 104 -13.11 5.74 6.00
N ARG A 105 -11.93 5.26 5.73
CA ARG A 105 -11.09 4.46 6.64
C ARG A 105 -9.66 4.30 6.13
N LEU A 106 -9.22 5.18 5.23
CA LEU A 106 -7.86 5.15 4.70
C LEU A 106 -6.86 5.55 5.78
N GLU A 107 -5.81 4.74 5.96
CA GLU A 107 -4.78 4.93 6.99
C GLU A 107 -3.41 5.21 6.40
N ALA A 108 -3.09 4.58 5.26
CA ALA A 108 -1.78 4.71 4.64
C ALA A 108 -1.84 4.66 3.10
N MET A 109 -0.85 5.29 2.48
CA MET A 109 -0.59 5.18 1.05
C MET A 109 0.81 4.62 0.83
N HIS A 110 0.92 3.63 -0.04
CA HIS A 110 2.17 2.99 -0.43
C HIS A 110 2.53 3.36 -1.87
N PHE A 111 3.79 3.66 -2.13
CA PHE A 111 4.25 3.94 -3.48
C PHE A 111 4.60 2.66 -4.23
N GLY A 112 3.76 2.24 -5.16
CA GLY A 112 3.96 1.02 -5.95
C GLY A 112 4.85 1.28 -7.18
N VAL A 113 6.15 1.47 -6.97
CA VAL A 113 7.09 1.96 -7.98
C VAL A 113 7.17 1.13 -9.26
N ALA A 114 6.97 -0.19 -9.19
CA ALA A 114 7.06 -1.09 -10.36
C ALA A 114 5.92 -0.84 -11.35
N ASP A 115 4.68 -0.95 -10.88
CA ASP A 115 3.50 -0.69 -11.71
C ASP A 115 3.39 0.80 -12.09
N TYR A 116 3.81 1.71 -11.20
CA TYR A 116 3.89 3.14 -11.51
C TYR A 116 4.84 3.41 -12.68
N ALA A 117 6.04 2.82 -12.67
CA ALA A 117 6.97 2.91 -13.77
C ALA A 117 6.36 2.40 -15.10
N ALA A 118 5.70 1.25 -15.06
CA ALA A 118 5.01 0.69 -16.22
C ALA A 118 3.87 1.60 -16.70
N SER A 119 3.07 2.14 -15.79
CA SER A 119 1.99 3.07 -16.11
C SER A 119 2.48 4.38 -16.72
N CYS A 120 3.64 4.88 -16.27
CA CYS A 120 4.33 6.05 -16.84
C CYS A 120 5.09 5.72 -18.14
N ARG A 121 5.21 4.43 -18.52
CA ARG A 121 6.10 3.96 -19.58
C ARG A 121 7.56 4.38 -19.35
N ALA A 122 7.97 4.48 -18.09
CA ALA A 122 9.32 4.84 -17.70
C ALA A 122 10.30 3.70 -17.95
N ARG A 123 11.52 4.04 -18.32
CA ARG A 123 12.60 3.05 -18.48
C ARG A 123 13.22 2.78 -17.12
N THR A 124 13.16 1.52 -16.68
CA THR A 124 13.75 1.09 -15.41
C THR A 124 14.60 -0.16 -15.64
N THR A 125 15.72 -0.24 -14.97
CA THR A 125 16.58 -1.43 -14.95
C THR A 125 16.37 -2.26 -13.70
N VAL A 126 16.06 -1.60 -12.57
CA VAL A 126 15.79 -2.21 -11.28
C VAL A 126 14.54 -1.57 -10.67
N ILE A 127 13.65 -2.37 -10.13
CA ILE A 127 12.45 -1.88 -9.42
C ILE A 127 12.89 -1.00 -8.24
N GLY A 128 12.44 0.26 -8.23
CA GLY A 128 12.80 1.23 -7.19
C GLY A 128 14.24 1.75 -7.26
N GLY A 129 15.04 1.29 -8.23
CA GLY A 129 16.37 1.81 -8.51
C GLY A 129 16.33 3.14 -9.27
N LEU A 130 17.47 3.82 -9.28
CA LEU A 130 17.67 5.04 -10.07
C LEU A 130 18.14 4.69 -11.47
N ASN A 131 17.72 5.50 -12.45
CA ASN A 131 18.21 5.40 -13.83
C ASN A 131 19.30 6.47 -14.05
N SER A 132 20.49 6.04 -14.44
CA SER A 132 21.63 6.94 -14.69
C SER A 132 21.40 7.94 -15.81
N ASP A 133 20.47 7.65 -16.75
CA ASP A 133 20.12 8.54 -17.86
C ASP A 133 19.24 9.72 -17.40
N TYR A 134 18.69 9.66 -16.18
CA TYR A 134 17.89 10.73 -15.60
C TYR A 134 18.67 11.45 -14.50
N PRO A 135 18.82 12.78 -14.58
CA PRO A 135 19.56 13.54 -13.58
C PRO A 135 18.81 13.55 -12.24
N GLY A 136 19.34 12.84 -11.25
CA GLY A 136 18.75 12.72 -9.91
C GLY A 136 17.84 11.52 -9.76
N ASP A 137 16.76 11.68 -8.98
CA ASP A 137 15.80 10.64 -8.69
C ASP A 137 14.54 10.83 -9.53
N GLN A 138 14.31 9.96 -10.51
CA GLN A 138 13.13 10.01 -11.38
C GLN A 138 11.80 9.79 -10.64
N TRP A 139 11.84 9.23 -9.44
CA TRP A 139 10.66 8.98 -8.61
C TRP A 139 10.32 10.14 -7.67
N HIS A 140 11.23 11.10 -7.52
CA HIS A 140 11.13 12.18 -6.54
C HIS A 140 9.81 12.96 -6.65
N ALA A 141 9.37 13.30 -7.84
CA ALA A 141 8.14 14.06 -8.05
C ALA A 141 6.90 13.29 -7.53
N GLY A 142 6.78 12.01 -7.89
CA GLY A 142 5.68 11.15 -7.42
C GLY A 142 5.73 10.90 -5.92
N LEU A 143 6.90 10.60 -5.38
CA LEU A 143 7.11 10.42 -3.94
C LEU A 143 6.72 11.68 -3.16
N SER A 144 7.19 12.85 -3.59
CA SER A 144 6.88 14.13 -2.93
C SER A 144 5.40 14.47 -2.99
N GLN A 145 4.74 14.25 -4.14
CA GLN A 145 3.32 14.48 -4.30
C GLN A 145 2.48 13.60 -3.37
N MET A 146 2.77 12.31 -3.30
CA MET A 146 2.11 11.37 -2.40
C MET A 146 2.38 11.72 -0.92
N LEU A 147 3.62 12.07 -0.58
CA LEU A 147 3.97 12.50 0.76
C LEU A 147 3.15 13.70 1.22
N VAL A 148 3.05 14.75 0.38
CA VAL A 148 2.26 15.94 0.69
C VAL A 148 0.79 15.59 0.89
N ALA A 149 0.22 14.74 0.03
CA ALA A 149 -1.15 14.26 0.18
C ALA A 149 -1.37 13.53 1.50
N CYS A 150 -0.48 12.59 1.84
CA CYS A 150 -0.55 11.87 3.12
C CYS A 150 -0.49 12.81 4.33
N ARG A 151 0.50 13.70 4.36
CA ARG A 151 0.70 14.61 5.51
C ARG A 151 -0.43 15.61 5.66
N ALA A 152 -0.97 16.13 4.56
CA ALA A 152 -2.09 17.08 4.58
C ALA A 152 -3.36 16.46 5.22
N TYR A 153 -3.55 15.16 5.09
CA TYR A 153 -4.77 14.48 5.56
C TYR A 153 -4.52 13.46 6.68
N GLY A 154 -3.33 13.46 7.29
CA GLY A 154 -3.02 12.63 8.45
C GLY A 154 -2.90 11.14 8.13
N LEU A 155 -2.49 10.81 6.89
CA LEU A 155 -2.21 9.46 6.44
C LEU A 155 -0.71 9.15 6.56
N ARG A 156 -0.38 7.86 6.63
CA ARG A 156 1.01 7.37 6.70
C ARG A 156 1.56 7.15 5.29
N PRO A 157 2.66 7.82 4.88
CA PRO A 157 3.33 7.57 3.62
C PRO A 157 4.33 6.41 3.76
N ILE A 158 4.21 5.40 2.91
CA ILE A 158 5.08 4.23 2.89
C ILE A 158 5.77 4.14 1.53
N ASP A 159 7.10 4.07 1.53
CA ASP A 159 7.89 3.89 0.32
C ASP A 159 7.83 2.45 -0.20
N GLY A 160 7.98 2.29 -1.49
CA GLY A 160 7.80 1.04 -2.22
C GLY A 160 8.97 0.07 -2.15
N PRO A 161 8.90 -1.04 -2.89
CA PRO A 161 9.93 -2.06 -2.92
C PRO A 161 11.21 -1.61 -3.65
N PHE A 162 12.28 -2.36 -3.40
CA PHE A 162 13.51 -2.33 -4.16
C PHE A 162 13.83 -3.76 -4.65
N GLY A 163 14.01 -3.94 -5.96
CA GLY A 163 13.97 -5.26 -6.57
C GLY A 163 15.30 -6.00 -6.64
N ASP A 164 16.44 -5.34 -6.50
CA ASP A 164 17.74 -6.04 -6.49
C ASP A 164 18.06 -6.53 -5.07
N LEU A 165 17.87 -7.83 -4.88
CA LEU A 165 18.13 -8.50 -3.59
C LEU A 165 19.63 -8.69 -3.31
N ASN A 166 20.48 -8.53 -4.33
CA ASN A 166 21.94 -8.66 -4.21
C ASN A 166 22.64 -7.33 -3.94
N ASP A 167 21.88 -6.21 -3.91
CA ASP A 167 22.41 -4.89 -3.62
C ASP A 167 21.80 -4.28 -2.34
N PRO A 168 22.20 -4.76 -1.15
CA PRO A 168 21.72 -4.23 0.12
C PRO A 168 22.13 -2.76 0.34
N LYS A 169 23.22 -2.31 -0.29
CA LYS A 169 23.67 -0.92 -0.17
C LYS A 169 22.66 0.03 -0.82
N SER A 170 22.27 -0.23 -2.06
CA SER A 170 21.30 0.61 -2.76
C SER A 170 19.90 0.54 -2.12
N TYR A 171 19.51 -0.60 -1.54
CA TYR A 171 18.31 -0.70 -0.72
C TYR A 171 18.34 0.24 0.49
N LYS A 172 19.45 0.21 1.27
CA LYS A 172 19.65 1.11 2.43
C LYS A 172 19.67 2.59 2.02
N ASP A 173 20.33 2.90 0.91
CA ASP A 173 20.39 4.26 0.39
C ASP A 173 18.99 4.75 -0.06
N ALA A 174 18.19 3.88 -0.70
CA ALA A 174 16.80 4.17 -1.03
C ALA A 174 15.95 4.41 0.23
N ALA A 175 16.08 3.56 1.25
CA ALA A 175 15.37 3.72 2.52
C ALA A 175 15.74 5.04 3.22
N ARG A 176 17.02 5.41 3.24
CA ARG A 176 17.49 6.69 3.81
C ARG A 176 16.95 7.90 3.07
N ARG A 177 16.88 7.84 1.72
CA ARG A 177 16.27 8.91 0.92
C ARG A 177 14.77 9.06 1.22
N GLY A 178 14.03 7.94 1.30
CA GLY A 178 12.63 7.95 1.70
C GLY A 178 12.44 8.56 3.09
N ALA A 179 13.22 8.13 4.08
CA ALA A 179 13.18 8.69 5.44
C ALA A 179 13.51 10.19 5.46
N ALA A 180 14.51 10.63 4.68
CA ALA A 180 14.88 12.03 4.58
C ALA A 180 13.78 12.90 3.94
N LEU A 181 12.97 12.34 3.03
CA LEU A 181 11.78 12.99 2.51
C LEU A 181 10.64 13.05 3.53
N GLY A 182 10.57 12.13 4.49
CA GLY A 182 9.53 12.05 5.51
C GLY A 182 8.63 10.82 5.41
N PHE A 183 9.02 9.79 4.68
CA PHE A 183 8.34 8.49 4.67
C PHE A 183 8.54 7.75 6.00
N GLU A 184 7.51 7.03 6.43
CA GLU A 184 7.52 6.30 7.71
C GLU A 184 8.02 4.86 7.59
N GLY A 185 8.02 4.31 6.39
CA GLY A 185 8.45 2.95 6.14
C GLY A 185 8.84 2.71 4.70
N LYS A 186 9.44 1.54 4.47
CA LYS A 186 9.82 1.05 3.15
C LYS A 186 9.52 -0.44 3.06
N TRP A 187 9.04 -0.89 1.92
CA TRP A 187 8.79 -2.31 1.70
C TRP A 187 10.08 -3.12 1.69
N ALA A 188 10.10 -4.17 2.47
CA ALA A 188 11.03 -5.29 2.35
C ALA A 188 10.27 -6.44 1.67
N ILE A 189 10.81 -6.93 0.55
CA ILE A 189 10.21 -8.02 -0.24
C ILE A 189 10.97 -9.34 -0.10
N HIS A 190 12.03 -9.34 0.69
CA HIS A 190 12.85 -10.51 1.00
C HIS A 190 13.46 -10.38 2.40
N PRO A 191 13.67 -11.48 3.16
CA PRO A 191 14.28 -11.43 4.49
C PRO A 191 15.63 -10.70 4.56
N SER A 192 16.48 -10.81 3.52
CA SER A 192 17.77 -10.10 3.45
C SER A 192 17.65 -8.56 3.45
N GLN A 193 16.45 -8.01 3.31
CA GLN A 193 16.19 -6.57 3.36
C GLN A 193 15.79 -6.10 4.77
N ILE A 194 15.70 -6.99 5.75
CA ILE A 194 15.28 -6.67 7.13
C ILE A 194 16.50 -6.51 8.05
N GLU A 195 17.64 -7.13 7.74
CA GLU A 195 18.88 -7.14 8.52
C GLU A 195 19.75 -5.88 8.33
#